data_4fdd684bb0bbca2948e4ae7674c00e3b
#
_entry.id   4fdd684bb0bbca2948e4ae7674c00e3b
#
_cell.length_a   1.000
_cell.length_b   1.000
_cell.length_c   1.000
_cell.angle_alpha   90.00
_cell.angle_beta   90.00
_cell.angle_gamma   90.00
#
_symmetry.space_group_name_H-M   'P 1'
#
loop_
_entity.id
_entity.type
_entity.pdbx_description
1 polymer ?
#
loop_
_entity_poly.entity_id
_entity_poly.type
_entity_poly.pdbx_seq_one_letter_code
_entity_poly.pdbx_strand_id
1 'polypeptide(L)'
;METDLARRLLASENYTCVIVSAEGVLTSRERGILPLMKWIGSGADLRGAVAADRIVGRAAALLYAYMGVSELYAEVLGEGGQKVLRDHGIAHGYGTLAVRIVNRSGTDICPMEKAVAQISDPAEAFSALREKMHEMGLLNA
;
A
#
# COMPACT_ATOMS: atom_id res chain seq x y z
N MET A 1 -18.59 -4.88 2.33
CA MET A 1 -17.47 -4.51 1.44
C MET A 1 -16.85 -5.74 0.83
N GLU A 2 -16.42 -5.66 -0.38
CA GLU A 2 -15.76 -6.75 -1.10
C GLU A 2 -14.42 -7.17 -0.48
N THR A 3 -13.93 -6.42 0.49
CA THR A 3 -12.66 -6.71 1.18
C THR A 3 -12.76 -7.82 2.22
N ASP A 4 -13.92 -8.40 2.45
CA ASP A 4 -14.14 -9.36 3.56
C ASP A 4 -13.19 -10.56 3.50
N LEU A 5 -13.01 -11.18 2.33
CA LEU A 5 -12.07 -12.30 2.19
C LEU A 5 -10.64 -11.87 2.48
N ALA A 6 -10.23 -10.74 1.91
CA ALA A 6 -8.88 -10.22 2.11
C ALA A 6 -8.63 -9.93 3.60
N ARG A 7 -9.62 -9.35 4.28
CA ARG A 7 -9.51 -9.03 5.71
C ARG A 7 -9.39 -10.30 6.57
N ARG A 8 -10.18 -11.33 6.26
CA ARG A 8 -10.13 -12.59 6.98
C ARG A 8 -8.78 -13.28 6.82
N LEU A 9 -8.25 -13.29 5.61
CA LEU A 9 -6.93 -13.86 5.34
C LEU A 9 -5.83 -13.08 6.07
N LEU A 10 -5.91 -11.75 6.03
CA LEU A 10 -4.95 -10.89 6.72
C LEU A 10 -4.89 -11.23 8.21
N ALA A 11 -6.04 -11.38 8.85
CA ALA A 11 -6.13 -11.65 10.27
C ALA A 11 -5.73 -13.08 10.64
N SER A 12 -6.18 -14.09 9.87
CA SER A 12 -6.04 -15.49 10.25
C SER A 12 -4.66 -16.07 9.96
N GLU A 13 -3.94 -15.54 8.97
CA GLU A 13 -2.67 -16.11 8.50
C GLU A 13 -1.46 -15.23 8.81
N ASN A 14 -1.64 -14.19 9.58
CA ASN A 14 -0.58 -13.26 9.95
C ASN A 14 0.13 -12.63 8.74
N TYR A 15 -0.59 -12.41 7.66
CA TYR A 15 -0.07 -11.68 6.50
C TYR A 15 0.04 -10.19 6.80
N THR A 16 0.89 -9.50 6.06
CA THR A 16 0.98 -8.04 6.12
C THR A 16 0.14 -7.39 5.02
N CYS A 17 -0.06 -8.10 3.91
CA CYS A 17 -0.84 -7.59 2.78
C CYS A 17 -1.49 -8.75 2.03
N VAL A 18 -2.74 -8.57 1.64
CA VAL A 18 -3.51 -9.54 0.85
C VAL A 18 -4.23 -8.80 -0.26
N ILE A 19 -4.08 -9.28 -1.50
CA ILE A 19 -4.81 -8.72 -2.65
C ILE A 19 -5.59 -9.86 -3.33
N VAL A 20 -6.89 -9.66 -3.48
CA VAL A 20 -7.76 -10.60 -4.17
C VAL A 20 -8.13 -10.03 -5.52
N SER A 21 -7.72 -10.71 -6.58
CA SER A 21 -7.96 -10.29 -7.96
C SER A 21 -8.73 -11.38 -8.73
N ALA A 22 -9.11 -11.06 -9.96
CA ALA A 22 -9.76 -12.03 -10.86
C ALA A 22 -8.86 -13.25 -11.12
N GLU A 23 -7.55 -13.08 -11.03
CA GLU A 23 -6.58 -14.15 -11.31
C GLU A 23 -6.19 -14.95 -10.06
N GLY A 24 -6.65 -14.57 -8.89
CA GLY A 24 -6.36 -15.27 -7.65
C GLY A 24 -6.00 -14.36 -6.50
N VAL A 25 -5.36 -14.93 -5.48
CA VAL A 25 -5.02 -14.23 -4.25
C VAL A 25 -3.50 -14.08 -4.12
N LEU A 26 -3.05 -12.85 -3.89
CA LEU A 26 -1.65 -12.56 -3.59
C LEU A 26 -1.54 -12.24 -2.11
N THR A 27 -0.55 -12.84 -1.45
CA THR A 27 -0.31 -12.63 -0.02
C THR A 27 1.16 -12.35 0.24
N SER A 28 1.44 -11.62 1.32
CA SER A 28 2.82 -11.35 1.72
C SER A 28 2.93 -11.21 3.23
N ARG A 29 4.11 -11.53 3.74
CA ARG A 29 4.50 -11.26 5.13
C ARG A 29 5.65 -10.26 5.18
N GLU A 30 6.02 -9.70 4.03
CA GLU A 30 7.06 -8.68 3.97
C GLU A 30 6.53 -7.35 4.48
N ARG A 31 7.43 -6.50 4.96
CA ARG A 31 7.05 -5.23 5.59
C ARG A 31 6.90 -4.08 4.63
N GLY A 32 6.10 -3.10 5.05
CA GLY A 32 5.95 -1.84 4.35
C GLY A 32 5.40 -2.01 2.95
N ILE A 33 5.94 -1.23 2.02
CA ILE A 33 5.48 -1.24 0.63
C ILE A 33 6.21 -2.26 -0.25
N LEU A 34 7.14 -3.03 0.31
CA LEU A 34 7.92 -3.97 -0.48
C LEU A 34 7.06 -4.95 -1.29
N PRO A 35 6.00 -5.56 -0.71
CA PRO A 35 5.13 -6.44 -1.50
C PRO A 35 4.54 -5.74 -2.71
N LEU A 36 4.06 -4.50 -2.52
CA LEU A 36 3.42 -3.74 -3.59
C LEU A 36 4.42 -3.44 -4.70
N MET A 37 5.64 -3.02 -4.33
CA MET A 37 6.69 -2.74 -5.30
C MET A 37 7.06 -3.99 -6.11
N LYS A 38 7.13 -5.14 -5.47
CA LYS A 38 7.45 -6.41 -6.15
C LYS A 38 6.35 -6.82 -7.12
N TRP A 39 5.09 -6.73 -6.70
CA TRP A 39 3.97 -7.12 -7.56
C TRP A 39 3.84 -6.20 -8.77
N ILE A 40 3.99 -4.89 -8.57
CA ILE A 40 3.98 -3.93 -9.69
C ILE A 40 5.14 -4.25 -10.63
N GLY A 41 6.33 -4.45 -10.09
CA GLY A 41 7.53 -4.75 -10.88
C GLY A 41 7.44 -6.05 -11.66
N SER A 42 6.64 -7.02 -11.19
CA SER A 42 6.44 -8.29 -11.87
C SER A 42 5.42 -8.21 -13.00
N GLY A 43 4.74 -7.08 -13.13
CA GLY A 43 3.72 -6.90 -14.17
C GLY A 43 2.36 -7.51 -13.82
N ALA A 44 2.09 -7.81 -12.55
CA ALA A 44 0.80 -8.34 -12.14
C ALA A 44 -0.34 -7.39 -12.52
N ASP A 45 -1.41 -7.92 -13.10
CA ASP A 45 -2.59 -7.12 -13.43
C ASP A 45 -3.56 -7.16 -12.25
N LEU A 46 -3.59 -6.06 -11.49
CA LEU A 46 -4.37 -5.94 -10.28
C LEU A 46 -5.51 -4.91 -10.40
N ARG A 47 -5.82 -4.49 -11.61
CA ARG A 47 -6.92 -3.54 -11.85
C ARG A 47 -8.25 -4.14 -11.39
N GLY A 48 -8.98 -3.37 -10.62
CA GLY A 48 -10.27 -3.81 -10.05
C GLY A 48 -10.16 -4.75 -8.85
N ALA A 49 -8.93 -5.09 -8.42
CA ALA A 49 -8.73 -5.96 -7.27
C ALA A 49 -9.18 -5.30 -5.96
N VAL A 50 -9.35 -6.11 -4.92
CA VAL A 50 -9.61 -5.64 -3.56
C VAL A 50 -8.44 -6.03 -2.67
N ALA A 51 -8.10 -5.18 -1.71
CA ALA A 51 -6.91 -5.39 -0.89
C ALA A 51 -7.18 -5.17 0.59
N ALA A 52 -6.38 -5.83 1.43
CA ALA A 52 -6.33 -5.57 2.86
C ALA A 52 -4.86 -5.46 3.27
N ASP A 53 -4.55 -4.46 4.08
CA ASP A 53 -3.18 -4.16 4.47
C ASP A 53 -3.13 -3.77 5.93
N ARG A 54 -2.00 -3.99 6.59
CA ARG A 54 -1.82 -3.60 7.99
C ARG A 54 -1.71 -2.10 8.15
N ILE A 55 -0.87 -1.47 7.33
CA ILE A 55 -0.58 -0.03 7.46
C ILE A 55 -0.53 0.58 6.07
N VAL A 56 -1.36 1.60 5.86
CA VAL A 56 -1.42 2.31 4.58
C VAL A 56 -1.22 3.79 4.82
N GLY A 57 -0.11 4.33 4.36
CA GLY A 57 0.15 5.75 4.32
C GLY A 57 0.02 6.28 2.89
N ARG A 58 0.55 7.47 2.64
CA ARG A 58 0.52 8.10 1.33
C ARG A 58 1.23 7.25 0.28
N ALA A 59 2.40 6.69 0.62
CA ALA A 59 3.18 5.87 -0.31
C ALA A 59 2.38 4.65 -0.77
N ALA A 60 1.86 3.86 0.17
CA ALA A 60 1.08 2.67 -0.16
C ALA A 60 -0.18 3.04 -0.94
N ALA A 61 -0.88 4.10 -0.54
CA ALA A 61 -2.10 4.53 -1.22
C ALA A 61 -1.84 4.91 -2.68
N LEU A 62 -0.74 5.62 -2.96
CA LEU A 62 -0.35 5.94 -4.32
C LEU A 62 -0.04 4.69 -5.15
N LEU A 63 0.59 3.68 -4.54
CA LEU A 63 0.84 2.42 -5.22
C LEU A 63 -0.45 1.64 -5.49
N TYR A 64 -1.40 1.62 -4.55
CA TYR A 64 -2.68 1.01 -4.79
C TYR A 64 -3.45 1.71 -5.91
N ALA A 65 -3.36 3.04 -5.98
CA ALA A 65 -3.94 3.80 -7.09
C ALA A 65 -3.27 3.45 -8.42
N TYR A 66 -1.96 3.28 -8.42
CA TYR A 66 -1.20 2.89 -9.60
C TYR A 66 -1.60 1.49 -10.09
N MET A 67 -1.85 0.57 -9.15
CA MET A 67 -2.33 -0.78 -9.49
C MET A 67 -3.78 -0.79 -9.98
N GLY A 68 -4.55 0.23 -9.65
CA GLY A 68 -5.96 0.31 -10.04
C GLY A 68 -6.90 -0.53 -9.19
N VAL A 69 -6.57 -0.74 -7.90
CA VAL A 69 -7.47 -1.48 -7.01
C VAL A 69 -8.79 -0.73 -6.83
N SER A 70 -9.88 -1.46 -6.63
CA SER A 70 -11.21 -0.87 -6.47
C SER A 70 -11.56 -0.57 -5.02
N GLU A 71 -11.10 -1.39 -4.09
CA GLU A 71 -11.36 -1.22 -2.66
C GLU A 71 -10.17 -1.62 -1.82
N LEU A 72 -10.03 -0.99 -0.66
CA LEU A 72 -8.93 -1.24 0.25
C LEU A 72 -9.41 -1.18 1.70
N TYR A 73 -9.02 -2.17 2.51
CA TYR A 73 -9.14 -2.08 3.96
C TYR A 73 -7.74 -1.95 4.56
N ALA A 74 -7.55 -1.00 5.46
CA ALA A 74 -6.29 -0.83 6.18
C ALA A 74 -6.53 -0.92 7.69
N GLU A 75 -5.73 -1.71 8.40
CA GLU A 75 -5.86 -1.74 9.86
C GLU A 75 -5.50 -0.38 10.42
N VAL A 76 -4.42 0.23 9.91
CA VAL A 76 -4.05 1.60 10.24
C VAL A 76 -3.92 2.37 8.92
N LEU A 77 -4.71 3.43 8.80
CA LEU A 77 -4.69 4.29 7.63
C LEU A 77 -4.19 5.67 8.04
N GLY A 78 -3.15 6.17 7.37
CA GLY A 78 -2.68 7.53 7.58
C GLY A 78 -3.59 8.54 6.87
N GLU A 79 -3.72 9.74 7.42
CA GLU A 79 -4.55 10.79 6.81
C GLU A 79 -4.10 11.14 5.40
N GLY A 80 -2.77 11.16 5.16
CA GLY A 80 -2.23 11.39 3.83
C GLY A 80 -2.60 10.29 2.84
N GLY A 81 -2.67 9.05 3.31
CA GLY A 81 -3.13 7.93 2.50
C GLY A 81 -4.61 8.03 2.19
N GLN A 82 -5.42 8.41 3.18
CA GLN A 82 -6.85 8.58 2.98
C GLN A 82 -7.15 9.63 1.91
N LYS A 83 -6.42 10.74 1.93
CA LYS A 83 -6.57 11.78 0.91
C LYS A 83 -6.32 11.23 -0.49
N VAL A 84 -5.26 10.45 -0.66
CA VAL A 84 -4.95 9.83 -1.95
C VAL A 84 -6.06 8.89 -2.39
N LEU A 85 -6.56 8.03 -1.49
CA LEU A 85 -7.64 7.11 -1.81
C LEU A 85 -8.90 7.84 -2.26
N ARG A 86 -9.24 8.92 -1.58
CA ARG A 86 -10.38 9.77 -1.96
C ARG A 86 -10.18 10.43 -3.32
N ASP A 87 -8.99 11.00 -3.54
CA ASP A 87 -8.66 11.71 -4.78
C ASP A 87 -8.72 10.77 -5.99
N HIS A 88 -8.45 9.48 -5.79
CA HIS A 88 -8.45 8.49 -6.87
C HIS A 88 -9.70 7.61 -6.88
N GLY A 89 -10.69 7.94 -6.06
CA GLY A 89 -11.98 7.23 -6.09
C GLY A 89 -11.93 5.79 -5.59
N ILE A 90 -10.99 5.46 -4.71
CA ILE A 90 -10.87 4.12 -4.15
C ILE A 90 -11.72 4.00 -2.89
N ALA A 91 -12.70 3.11 -2.90
CA ALA A 91 -13.51 2.84 -1.72
C ALA A 91 -12.62 2.22 -0.63
N HIS A 92 -12.78 2.65 0.62
CA HIS A 92 -11.90 2.18 1.68
C HIS A 92 -12.56 2.17 3.05
N GLY A 93 -12.01 1.33 3.92
CA GLY A 93 -12.33 1.30 5.33
C GLY A 93 -11.05 1.15 6.13
N TYR A 94 -11.12 1.36 7.44
CA TYR A 94 -9.95 1.24 8.30
C TYR A 94 -10.34 0.88 9.73
N GLY A 95 -9.37 0.36 10.47
CA GLY A 95 -9.53 0.15 11.91
C GLY A 95 -9.20 1.42 12.67
N THR A 96 -8.03 2.00 12.40
CA THR A 96 -7.56 3.23 13.05
C THR A 96 -7.09 4.23 12.00
N LEU A 97 -7.48 5.49 12.17
CA LEU A 97 -6.98 6.59 11.34
C LEU A 97 -5.86 7.30 12.10
N ALA A 98 -4.66 7.36 11.52
CA ALA A 98 -3.48 7.97 12.13
C ALA A 98 -3.14 9.28 11.41
N VAL A 99 -2.62 10.25 12.16
CA VAL A 99 -2.21 11.53 11.56
C VAL A 99 -1.10 11.31 10.53
N ARG A 100 -0.13 10.43 10.85
CA ARG A 100 0.98 10.13 9.95
C ARG A 100 1.54 8.74 10.24
N ILE A 101 2.29 8.21 9.27
CA ILE A 101 2.98 6.94 9.41
C ILE A 101 4.44 7.23 9.81
N VAL A 102 4.87 6.66 10.93
CA VAL A 102 6.22 6.86 11.46
C VAL A 102 7.14 5.70 11.08
N ASN A 103 8.45 5.90 11.24
CA ASN A 103 9.44 4.85 11.03
C ASN A 103 9.37 3.81 12.16
N ARG A 104 10.17 2.74 12.05
CA ARG A 104 10.15 1.65 13.02
C ARG A 104 10.46 2.08 14.45
N SER A 105 11.36 3.05 14.62
CA SER A 105 11.74 3.54 15.95
C SER A 105 10.74 4.53 16.53
N GLY A 106 9.78 4.99 15.74
CA GLY A 106 8.80 5.98 16.15
C GLY A 106 9.37 7.39 16.29
N THR A 107 10.58 7.63 15.81
CA THR A 107 11.29 8.91 16.01
C THR A 107 11.08 9.91 14.88
N ASP A 108 10.60 9.45 13.71
CA ASP A 108 10.44 10.31 12.54
C ASP A 108 9.41 9.72 11.59
N ILE A 109 9.01 10.48 10.58
CA ILE A 109 8.13 10.04 9.51
C ILE A 109 8.84 8.95 8.69
N CYS A 110 8.09 7.92 8.27
CA CYS A 110 8.61 6.85 7.44
C CYS A 110 9.34 7.42 6.20
N PRO A 111 10.55 6.94 5.87
CA PRO A 111 11.28 7.42 4.68
C PRO A 111 10.49 7.35 3.38
N MET A 112 9.63 6.34 3.22
CA MET A 112 8.80 6.21 2.02
C MET A 112 7.76 7.33 1.95
N GLU A 113 7.19 7.72 3.10
CA GLU A 113 6.25 8.83 3.17
C GLU A 113 6.93 10.16 2.82
N LYS A 114 8.18 10.35 3.25
CA LYS A 114 8.96 11.53 2.89
C LYS A 114 9.22 11.59 1.39
N ALA A 115 9.53 10.46 0.78
CA ALA A 115 9.86 10.39 -0.65
C ALA A 115 8.70 10.85 -1.53
N VAL A 116 7.45 10.64 -1.09
CA VAL A 116 6.25 10.99 -1.88
C VAL A 116 5.46 12.16 -1.32
N ALA A 117 6.00 12.89 -0.35
CA ALA A 117 5.27 13.95 0.34
C ALA A 117 4.71 15.02 -0.60
N GLN A 118 5.39 15.29 -1.72
CA GLN A 118 4.98 16.29 -2.70
C GLN A 118 4.51 15.67 -4.02
N ILE A 119 4.35 14.35 -4.07
CA ILE A 119 3.97 13.64 -5.30
C ILE A 119 2.49 13.25 -5.21
N SER A 120 1.75 13.53 -6.28
CA SER A 120 0.32 13.18 -6.39
C SER A 120 0.06 12.20 -7.53
N ASP A 121 0.96 12.09 -8.48
CA ASP A 121 0.82 11.15 -9.60
C ASP A 121 1.29 9.75 -9.22
N PRO A 122 0.43 8.72 -9.33
CA PRO A 122 0.81 7.36 -8.95
C PRO A 122 2.02 6.79 -9.67
N ALA A 123 2.16 7.03 -10.98
CA ALA A 123 3.32 6.53 -11.74
C ALA A 123 4.62 7.20 -11.29
N GLU A 124 4.57 8.51 -11.04
CA GLU A 124 5.72 9.26 -10.53
C GLU A 124 6.09 8.76 -9.13
N ALA A 125 5.09 8.46 -8.30
CA ALA A 125 5.31 7.90 -6.98
C ALA A 125 6.03 6.55 -7.05
N PHE A 126 5.60 5.67 -7.95
CA PHE A 126 6.27 4.38 -8.12
C PHE A 126 7.74 4.55 -8.47
N SER A 127 8.07 5.44 -9.39
CA SER A 127 9.46 5.72 -9.78
C SER A 127 10.29 6.25 -8.60
N ALA A 128 9.72 7.21 -7.85
CA ALA A 128 10.41 7.80 -6.71
C ALA A 128 10.64 6.78 -5.59
N LEU A 129 9.65 5.93 -5.33
CA LEU A 129 9.76 4.90 -4.30
C LEU A 129 10.75 3.82 -4.70
N ARG A 130 10.78 3.43 -5.96
CA ARG A 130 11.76 2.46 -6.46
C ARG A 130 13.18 2.98 -6.26
N GLU A 131 13.43 4.23 -6.64
CA GLU A 131 14.72 4.86 -6.45
C GLU A 131 15.10 4.93 -4.97
N LYS A 132 14.16 5.31 -4.11
CA LYS A 132 14.41 5.40 -2.66
C LYS A 132 14.74 4.04 -2.06
N MET A 133 14.03 3.00 -2.45
CA MET A 133 14.26 1.65 -1.94
C MET A 133 15.61 1.10 -2.45
N HIS A 134 16.01 1.46 -3.64
CA HIS A 134 17.33 1.15 -4.17
C HIS A 134 18.42 1.78 -3.31
N GLU A 135 18.30 3.07 -3.02
CA GLU A 135 19.25 3.80 -2.16
C GLU A 135 19.38 3.15 -0.79
N MET A 136 18.28 2.62 -0.26
CA MET A 136 18.25 1.99 1.05
C MET A 136 18.64 0.50 1.03
N GLY A 137 18.94 -0.04 -0.14
CA GLY A 137 19.32 -1.44 -0.28
C GLY A 137 18.15 -2.42 -0.12
N LEU A 138 16.92 -1.96 -0.26
CA LEU A 138 15.73 -2.77 -0.09
C LEU A 138 15.24 -3.43 -1.38
N LEU A 139 15.69 -2.95 -2.54
CA LEU A 139 15.41 -3.52 -3.85
C LEU A 139 16.69 -3.68 -4.64
N ASN A 140 16.79 -4.79 -5.34
CA ASN A 140 17.91 -5.07 -6.24
C ASN A 140 17.43 -4.86 -7.68
N ALA A 141 17.88 -3.78 -8.29
CA ALA A 141 17.60 -3.43 -9.69
C ALA A 141 16.12 -3.56 -10.08
#